data_570a2d694c4bbf5d9b5e9ca2f6d05e82
#
_entry.id   570a2d694c4bbf5d9b5e9ca2f6d05e82
#
_cell.length_a   1.000
_cell.length_b   1.000
_cell.length_c   1.000
_cell.angle_alpha   90.00
_cell.angle_beta   90.00
_cell.angle_gamma   90.00
#
_symmetry.space_group_name_H-M   'P 1'
#
loop_
_entity.id
_entity.type
_entity.pdbx_description
1 polymer ?
#
loop_
_entity_poly.entity_id
_entity_poly.type
_entity_poly.pdbx_seq_one_letter_code
_entity_poly.pdbx_strand_id
1 'polypeptide(L)'
;RQALNKFAENLNKVENENTVSTTNFYLSDDYLYNGFFNDDYSLGEIKDLDSADTIILWAQDIKDNLPTLYLRIKQAVRNGKKLLIFGHTNTAIKELSEEYYGENIVTNNFEFNVDLSDIPNLSKYIDGKDVLAIVGKASPLQNVNPIFQLVKHLDQNSNLKILNCFSKGNTLGALQNLDIVKGLNEFLTEFDSSKKNIVFTVGSNPVNNSIYSHKIKNTLIDADFVVSLDLFKNETTELSDIILPTTTFGEKEGTFTNLEMRTLMQN
;
A
#
# COMPACT_ATOMS: atom_id res chain seq x y z
N ARG A 1 -5.70 -14.94 9.14
CA ARG A 1 -6.40 -14.54 7.90
C ARG A 1 -7.10 -15.70 7.23
N GLN A 2 -6.45 -16.83 6.97
CA GLN A 2 -7.14 -18.06 6.53
C GLN A 2 -8.26 -18.47 7.49
N ALA A 3 -8.07 -18.28 8.80
CA ALA A 3 -9.10 -18.51 9.80
C ALA A 3 -10.28 -17.53 9.67
N LEU A 4 -10.05 -16.27 9.34
CA LEU A 4 -11.11 -15.28 9.10
C LEU A 4 -11.89 -15.58 7.82
N ASN A 5 -11.22 -15.95 6.73
CA ASN A 5 -11.89 -16.36 5.49
C ASN A 5 -12.74 -17.62 5.75
N LYS A 6 -12.19 -18.62 6.44
CA LYS A 6 -12.93 -19.84 6.80
C LYS A 6 -14.11 -19.57 7.75
N PHE A 7 -13.96 -18.61 8.66
CA PHE A 7 -15.05 -18.14 9.52
C PHE A 7 -16.14 -17.46 8.70
N ALA A 8 -15.75 -16.55 7.77
CA ALA A 8 -16.65 -15.88 6.86
C ALA A 8 -17.39 -16.86 5.94
N GLU A 9 -16.68 -17.84 5.35
CA GLU A 9 -17.28 -18.92 4.57
C GLU A 9 -18.30 -19.75 5.39
N ASN A 10 -18.02 -20.01 6.66
CA ASN A 10 -18.92 -20.74 7.52
C ASN A 10 -20.16 -19.92 7.89
N LEU A 11 -20.03 -18.60 8.09
CA LEU A 11 -21.18 -17.71 8.28
C LEU A 11 -22.07 -17.69 7.03
N ASN A 12 -21.48 -17.61 5.83
CA ASN A 12 -22.21 -17.63 4.57
C ASN A 12 -22.94 -18.96 4.31
N LYS A 13 -22.48 -20.07 4.89
CA LYS A 13 -23.17 -21.38 4.79
C LYS A 13 -24.39 -21.50 5.69
N VAL A 14 -24.48 -20.69 6.72
CA VAL A 14 -25.59 -20.76 7.72
C VAL A 14 -26.83 -20.01 7.23
N GLU A 15 -26.64 -18.93 6.45
CA GLU A 15 -27.78 -18.18 5.85
C GLU A 15 -27.43 -17.76 4.43
N ASN A 16 -28.29 -18.11 3.45
CA ASN A 16 -28.04 -17.92 2.01
C ASN A 16 -27.95 -16.47 1.51
N GLU A 17 -27.97 -15.46 2.38
CA GLU A 17 -28.00 -14.05 2.00
C GLU A 17 -26.94 -13.18 2.71
N ASN A 18 -25.98 -13.77 3.43
CA ASN A 18 -24.95 -13.00 4.13
C ASN A 18 -23.85 -12.52 3.18
N THR A 19 -23.67 -11.25 3.09
CA THR A 19 -22.52 -10.64 2.38
C THR A 19 -21.40 -10.40 3.39
N VAL A 20 -20.28 -11.11 3.26
CA VAL A 20 -19.08 -10.83 4.04
C VAL A 20 -18.20 -9.89 3.25
N SER A 21 -17.92 -8.75 3.83
CA SER A 21 -17.03 -7.73 3.26
C SER A 21 -15.80 -7.62 4.14
N THR A 22 -14.62 -7.80 3.58
CA THR A 22 -13.36 -7.60 4.27
C THR A 22 -12.78 -6.27 3.85
N THR A 23 -12.47 -5.40 4.80
CA THR A 23 -11.79 -4.15 4.53
C THR A 23 -10.44 -4.09 5.23
N ASN A 24 -9.46 -3.56 4.56
CA ASN A 24 -8.17 -3.27 5.14
C ASN A 24 -7.99 -1.75 5.22
N PHE A 25 -7.50 -1.27 6.34
CA PHE A 25 -7.25 0.14 6.61
C PHE A 25 -6.27 0.81 5.63
N TYR A 26 -5.38 0.00 5.05
CA TYR A 26 -4.27 0.43 4.20
C TYR A 26 -4.49 0.12 2.72
N LEU A 27 -5.71 0.04 2.29
CA LEU A 27 -6.15 -0.39 0.96
C LEU A 27 -5.72 0.50 -0.21
N SER A 28 -5.03 1.57 0.10
CA SER A 28 -4.30 2.29 -0.94
C SER A 28 -3.28 1.42 -1.67
N ASP A 29 -2.80 0.35 -1.01
CA ASP A 29 -1.82 -0.56 -1.58
C ASP A 29 -2.46 -1.61 -2.49
N ASP A 30 -3.77 -1.87 -2.37
CA ASP A 30 -4.49 -2.84 -3.20
C ASP A 30 -4.44 -2.47 -4.69
N TYR A 31 -4.60 -1.21 -5.02
CA TYR A 31 -4.47 -0.74 -6.41
C TYR A 31 -3.08 -1.01 -6.99
N LEU A 32 -2.03 -0.77 -6.22
CA LEU A 32 -0.66 -1.06 -6.65
C LEU A 32 -0.46 -2.56 -6.84
N TYR A 33 -0.97 -3.36 -5.90
CA TYR A 33 -0.91 -4.81 -5.99
C TYR A 33 -1.65 -5.33 -7.22
N ASN A 34 -2.94 -5.02 -7.35
CA ASN A 34 -3.77 -5.52 -8.43
C ASN A 34 -3.31 -5.04 -9.80
N GLY A 35 -2.86 -3.78 -9.93
CA GLY A 35 -2.37 -3.24 -11.17
C GLY A 35 -1.06 -3.88 -11.63
N PHE A 36 -0.07 -3.97 -10.75
CA PHE A 36 1.26 -4.45 -11.16
C PHE A 36 1.37 -5.97 -11.23
N PHE A 37 0.61 -6.72 -10.44
CA PHE A 37 0.63 -8.17 -10.49
C PHE A 37 -0.24 -8.77 -11.61
N ASN A 38 -1.34 -8.09 -11.96
CA ASN A 38 -2.19 -8.54 -13.05
C ASN A 38 -1.62 -8.25 -14.44
N ASP A 39 -0.71 -7.27 -14.55
CA ASP A 39 -0.12 -6.84 -15.82
C ASP A 39 1.24 -7.53 -16.12
N ASP A 40 1.62 -8.57 -15.38
CA ASP A 40 2.85 -9.38 -15.58
C ASP A 40 4.17 -8.58 -15.53
N TYR A 41 4.21 -7.44 -14.83
CA TYR A 41 5.45 -6.68 -14.66
C TYR A 41 6.50 -7.43 -13.85
N SER A 42 7.77 -7.27 -14.23
CA SER A 42 8.90 -7.84 -13.49
C SER A 42 9.06 -7.18 -12.12
N LEU A 43 9.04 -7.99 -11.07
CA LEU A 43 9.23 -7.50 -9.72
C LEU A 43 10.70 -7.29 -9.40
N GLY A 44 10.99 -6.17 -8.73
CA GLY A 44 12.30 -5.78 -8.27
C GLY A 44 12.58 -6.22 -6.82
N GLU A 45 13.85 -6.42 -6.54
CA GLU A 45 14.35 -6.63 -5.19
C GLU A 45 15.28 -5.47 -4.78
N ILE A 46 15.55 -5.32 -3.48
CA ILE A 46 16.46 -4.26 -2.98
C ILE A 46 17.88 -4.42 -3.59
N LYS A 47 18.29 -5.65 -3.89
CA LYS A 47 19.58 -5.89 -4.55
C LYS A 47 19.68 -5.32 -5.98
N ASP A 48 18.54 -5.14 -6.66
CA ASP A 48 18.51 -4.57 -8.01
C ASP A 48 18.95 -3.11 -8.05
N LEU A 49 18.98 -2.41 -6.89
CA LEU A 49 19.62 -1.09 -6.75
C LEU A 49 21.10 -1.12 -7.19
N ASP A 50 21.79 -2.24 -7.03
CA ASP A 50 23.21 -2.36 -7.36
C ASP A 50 23.42 -2.59 -8.87
N SER A 51 22.45 -3.19 -9.57
CA SER A 51 22.53 -3.51 -11.00
C SER A 51 21.86 -2.48 -11.91
N ALA A 52 20.76 -1.83 -11.45
CA ALA A 52 20.06 -0.84 -12.26
C ALA A 52 20.97 0.31 -12.72
N ASP A 53 20.77 0.80 -13.93
CA ASP A 53 21.40 2.04 -14.42
C ASP A 53 20.70 3.26 -13.84
N THR A 54 19.37 3.19 -13.79
CA THR A 54 18.51 4.27 -13.33
C THR A 54 17.52 3.78 -12.28
N ILE A 55 17.38 4.56 -11.21
CA ILE A 55 16.42 4.37 -10.15
C ILE A 55 15.37 5.47 -10.30
N ILE A 56 14.10 5.08 -10.36
CA ILE A 56 12.97 6.01 -10.39
C ILE A 56 12.21 5.90 -9.07
N LEU A 57 12.02 7.03 -8.41
CA LEU A 57 11.25 7.13 -7.17
C LEU A 57 9.98 7.94 -7.42
N TRP A 58 8.83 7.32 -7.14
CA TRP A 58 7.55 8.01 -7.14
C TRP A 58 7.20 8.53 -5.75
N ALA A 59 7.12 9.84 -5.63
CA ALA A 59 6.50 10.66 -4.56
C ALA A 59 6.37 10.00 -3.17
N GLN A 60 7.42 9.36 -2.66
CA GLN A 60 7.42 8.78 -1.32
C GLN A 60 8.40 9.50 -0.40
N ASP A 61 7.99 9.66 0.86
CA ASP A 61 8.93 9.97 1.92
C ASP A 61 9.65 8.71 2.38
N ILE A 62 10.55 8.24 1.51
CA ILE A 62 11.26 6.98 1.70
C ILE A 62 12.20 7.04 2.91
N LYS A 63 12.65 8.24 3.29
CA LYS A 63 13.56 8.42 4.44
C LYS A 63 12.85 8.08 5.74
N ASP A 64 11.60 8.52 5.90
CA ASP A 64 10.85 8.33 7.13
C ASP A 64 10.09 6.99 7.12
N ASN A 65 9.54 6.59 5.97
CA ASN A 65 8.76 5.36 5.85
C ASN A 65 9.61 4.09 5.75
N LEU A 66 10.74 4.15 5.01
CA LEU A 66 11.60 3.00 4.73
C LEU A 66 13.09 3.39 4.84
N PRO A 67 13.58 3.74 6.04
CA PRO A 67 14.91 4.32 6.24
C PRO A 67 16.04 3.40 5.74
N THR A 68 15.90 2.10 5.84
CA THR A 68 16.89 1.14 5.31
C THR A 68 16.96 1.22 3.78
N LEU A 69 15.83 1.30 3.10
CA LEU A 69 15.80 1.45 1.63
C LEU A 69 16.37 2.80 1.20
N TYR A 70 16.07 3.87 1.94
CA TYR A 70 16.71 5.19 1.72
C TYR A 70 18.23 5.11 1.76
N LEU A 71 18.81 4.42 2.76
CA LEU A 71 20.26 4.25 2.87
C LEU A 71 20.84 3.45 1.69
N ARG A 72 20.11 2.44 1.23
CA ARG A 72 20.52 1.65 0.04
C ARG A 72 20.45 2.48 -1.24
N ILE A 73 19.42 3.30 -1.45
CA ILE A 73 19.33 4.24 -2.58
C ILE A 73 20.50 5.23 -2.52
N LYS A 74 20.75 5.83 -1.36
CA LYS A 74 21.87 6.76 -1.16
C LYS A 74 23.22 6.12 -1.51
N GLN A 75 23.44 4.85 -1.14
CA GLN A 75 24.64 4.11 -1.50
C GLN A 75 24.72 3.86 -3.00
N ALA A 76 23.64 3.45 -3.65
CA ALA A 76 23.58 3.22 -5.10
C ALA A 76 23.91 4.50 -5.88
N VAL A 77 23.35 5.66 -5.49
CA VAL A 77 23.65 6.96 -6.11
C VAL A 77 25.13 7.33 -5.94
N ARG A 78 25.72 7.10 -4.75
CA ARG A 78 27.17 7.31 -4.53
C ARG A 78 28.05 6.42 -5.40
N ASN A 79 27.55 5.24 -5.75
CA ASN A 79 28.20 4.32 -6.67
C ASN A 79 27.95 4.65 -8.16
N GLY A 80 27.34 5.81 -8.45
CA GLY A 80 27.14 6.33 -9.80
C GLY A 80 25.82 6.00 -10.45
N LYS A 81 24.86 5.37 -9.73
CA LYS A 81 23.52 5.12 -10.24
C LYS A 81 22.74 6.44 -10.35
N LYS A 82 21.90 6.57 -11.36
CA LYS A 82 21.10 7.76 -11.58
C LYS A 82 19.79 7.65 -10.81
N LEU A 83 19.40 8.72 -10.11
CA LEU A 83 18.14 8.80 -9.38
C LEU A 83 17.26 9.89 -10.01
N LEU A 84 16.08 9.50 -10.45
CA LEU A 84 15.03 10.41 -10.91
C LEU A 84 13.86 10.35 -9.94
N ILE A 85 13.29 11.51 -9.62
CA ILE A 85 12.19 11.60 -8.67
C ILE A 85 11.00 12.29 -9.30
N PHE A 86 9.83 11.66 -9.19
CA PHE A 86 8.55 12.18 -9.63
C PHE A 86 7.67 12.57 -8.44
N GLY A 87 7.10 13.79 -8.49
CA GLY A 87 6.20 14.29 -7.46
C GLY A 87 6.89 14.85 -6.23
N HIS A 88 6.11 15.06 -5.17
CA HIS A 88 6.62 15.65 -3.92
C HIS A 88 7.37 14.61 -3.10
N THR A 89 8.50 15.01 -2.55
CA THR A 89 9.31 14.16 -1.69
C THR A 89 10.12 14.98 -0.69
N ASN A 90 10.72 14.30 0.28
CA ASN A 90 11.59 14.90 1.27
C ASN A 90 12.85 15.51 0.61
N THR A 91 13.23 16.70 1.08
CA THR A 91 14.40 17.44 0.58
C THR A 91 15.69 16.62 0.61
N ALA A 92 15.88 15.79 1.63
CA ALA A 92 17.10 15.01 1.78
C ALA A 92 17.34 13.97 0.67
N ILE A 93 16.28 13.41 0.06
CA ILE A 93 16.43 12.52 -1.09
C ILE A 93 16.45 13.30 -2.40
N LYS A 94 15.76 14.43 -2.47
CA LYS A 94 15.77 15.32 -3.61
C LYS A 94 17.18 15.82 -3.93
N GLU A 95 18.00 16.12 -2.93
CA GLU A 95 19.40 16.53 -3.09
C GLU A 95 20.29 15.43 -3.72
N LEU A 96 19.83 14.17 -3.70
CA LEU A 96 20.55 13.06 -4.33
C LEU A 96 20.14 12.82 -5.78
N SER A 97 19.04 13.43 -6.25
CA SER A 97 18.50 13.15 -7.58
C SER A 97 19.33 13.84 -8.68
N GLU A 98 19.46 13.17 -9.81
CA GLU A 98 19.97 13.73 -11.06
C GLU A 98 18.92 14.65 -11.69
N GLU A 99 17.65 14.22 -11.69
CA GLU A 99 16.50 15.00 -12.16
C GLU A 99 15.36 14.91 -11.12
N TYR A 100 14.71 16.04 -10.92
CA TYR A 100 13.55 16.16 -10.04
C TYR A 100 12.35 16.71 -10.82
N TYR A 101 11.36 15.88 -11.03
CA TYR A 101 10.11 16.21 -11.71
C TYR A 101 9.02 16.51 -10.68
N GLY A 102 9.09 17.72 -10.10
CA GLY A 102 8.14 18.22 -9.10
C GLY A 102 6.86 18.79 -9.70
N GLU A 103 6.32 19.85 -9.11
CA GLU A 103 5.00 20.43 -9.40
C GLU A 103 4.76 20.82 -10.86
N ASN A 104 5.81 21.11 -11.60
CA ASN A 104 5.69 21.45 -13.04
C ASN A 104 5.32 20.25 -13.92
N ILE A 105 5.59 19.03 -13.44
CA ILE A 105 5.34 17.78 -14.16
C ILE A 105 4.24 16.98 -13.47
N VAL A 106 4.25 16.95 -12.14
CA VAL A 106 3.27 16.24 -11.32
C VAL A 106 2.56 17.24 -10.42
N THR A 107 1.26 17.40 -10.59
CA THR A 107 0.45 18.32 -9.77
C THR A 107 0.38 17.92 -8.30
N ASN A 108 -0.14 18.82 -7.45
CA ASN A 108 -0.44 18.51 -6.05
C ASN A 108 -1.47 17.38 -5.88
N ASN A 109 -2.29 17.14 -6.91
CA ASN A 109 -3.23 16.02 -6.96
C ASN A 109 -2.60 14.73 -7.52
N PHE A 110 -1.28 14.72 -7.72
CA PHE A 110 -0.53 13.60 -8.31
C PHE A 110 -0.97 13.23 -9.74
N GLU A 111 -1.30 14.19 -10.56
CA GLU A 111 -1.60 14.00 -11.99
C GLU A 111 -0.45 14.56 -12.83
N PHE A 112 -0.23 13.99 -14.01
CA PHE A 112 0.76 14.55 -14.95
C PHE A 112 0.20 15.77 -15.65
N ASN A 113 0.99 16.86 -15.68
CA ASN A 113 0.68 18.09 -16.40
C ASN A 113 1.07 18.03 -17.88
N VAL A 114 1.92 17.07 -18.24
CA VAL A 114 2.51 16.92 -19.56
C VAL A 114 2.46 15.47 -20.00
N ASP A 115 2.56 15.22 -21.30
CA ASP A 115 2.78 13.87 -21.80
C ASP A 115 4.13 13.33 -21.32
N LEU A 116 4.19 12.05 -20.98
CA LEU A 116 5.41 11.41 -20.46
C LEU A 116 6.54 11.43 -21.50
N SER A 117 6.22 11.39 -22.79
CA SER A 117 7.18 11.53 -23.88
C SER A 117 7.81 12.91 -23.98
N ASP A 118 7.13 13.93 -23.46
CA ASP A 118 7.59 15.33 -23.48
C ASP A 118 8.36 15.72 -22.19
N ILE A 119 8.53 14.79 -21.25
CA ILE A 119 9.29 15.05 -20.03
C ILE A 119 10.77 15.25 -20.37
N PRO A 120 11.35 16.42 -20.04
CA PRO A 120 12.73 16.73 -20.38
C PRO A 120 13.71 15.67 -19.84
N ASN A 121 14.63 15.25 -20.69
CA ASN A 121 15.71 14.30 -20.38
C ASN A 121 15.27 12.88 -19.97
N LEU A 122 13.99 12.57 -19.86
CA LEU A 122 13.54 11.25 -19.38
C LEU A 122 14.11 10.12 -20.25
N SER A 123 13.96 10.21 -21.57
CA SER A 123 14.47 9.22 -22.53
C SER A 123 15.96 8.94 -22.38
N LYS A 124 16.77 9.94 -22.10
CA LYS A 124 18.22 9.80 -21.86
C LYS A 124 18.53 8.81 -20.73
N TYR A 125 17.66 8.72 -19.73
CA TYR A 125 17.87 7.90 -18.54
C TYR A 125 17.15 6.55 -18.58
N ILE A 126 16.16 6.37 -19.49
CA ILE A 126 15.37 5.14 -19.52
C ILE A 126 15.55 4.31 -20.77
N ASP A 127 15.78 4.91 -21.96
CA ASP A 127 15.77 4.19 -23.23
C ASP A 127 16.87 3.11 -23.27
N GLY A 128 16.44 1.85 -23.33
CA GLY A 128 17.30 0.68 -23.36
C GLY A 128 18.13 0.46 -22.10
N LYS A 129 17.75 1.07 -20.97
CA LYS A 129 18.44 0.94 -19.67
C LYS A 129 17.76 -0.05 -18.75
N ASP A 130 18.54 -0.58 -17.80
CA ASP A 130 18.01 -1.30 -16.65
C ASP A 130 17.44 -0.29 -15.64
N VAL A 131 16.12 -0.29 -15.47
CA VAL A 131 15.41 0.66 -14.62
C VAL A 131 14.76 -0.06 -13.45
N LEU A 132 15.02 0.43 -12.23
CA LEU A 132 14.29 0.05 -11.03
C LEU A 132 13.34 1.16 -10.63
N ALA A 133 12.04 0.93 -10.80
CA ALA A 133 10.99 1.84 -10.33
C ALA A 133 10.56 1.49 -8.91
N ILE A 134 10.75 2.42 -7.98
CA ILE A 134 10.32 2.34 -6.59
C ILE A 134 9.04 3.12 -6.48
N VAL A 135 7.94 2.40 -6.36
CA VAL A 135 6.59 2.97 -6.38
C VAL A 135 5.85 2.70 -5.09
N GLY A 136 5.02 3.64 -4.69
CA GLY A 136 4.20 3.55 -3.51
C GLY A 136 3.28 4.75 -3.41
N LYS A 137 2.45 4.81 -2.38
CA LYS A 137 1.58 5.96 -2.14
C LYS A 137 2.22 6.95 -1.17
N ALA A 138 2.29 8.20 -1.55
CA ALA A 138 2.65 9.29 -0.66
C ALA A 138 1.51 9.68 0.30
N SER A 139 0.26 9.39 -0.09
CA SER A 139 -0.94 9.70 0.68
C SER A 139 -2.05 8.67 0.41
N PRO A 140 -2.89 8.33 1.41
CA PRO A 140 -4.08 7.48 1.21
C PRO A 140 -5.07 8.03 0.19
N LEU A 141 -5.07 9.35 -0.04
CA LEU A 141 -5.95 10.04 -0.98
C LEU A 141 -5.34 10.18 -2.38
N GLN A 142 -4.11 9.71 -2.58
CA GLN A 142 -3.41 9.86 -3.84
C GLN A 142 -4.12 9.08 -4.96
N ASN A 143 -4.35 9.74 -6.11
CA ASN A 143 -4.71 9.06 -7.34
C ASN A 143 -3.55 8.16 -7.80
N VAL A 144 -3.83 6.90 -8.10
CA VAL A 144 -2.81 5.92 -8.52
C VAL A 144 -2.65 5.82 -10.04
N ASN A 145 -3.60 6.33 -10.81
CA ASN A 145 -3.54 6.26 -12.28
C ASN A 145 -2.24 6.81 -12.88
N PRO A 146 -1.67 7.93 -12.40
CA PRO A 146 -0.39 8.42 -12.90
C PRO A 146 0.77 7.46 -12.66
N ILE A 147 0.75 6.68 -11.58
CA ILE A 147 1.76 5.65 -11.32
C ILE A 147 1.70 4.58 -12.43
N PHE A 148 0.49 4.13 -12.79
CA PHE A 148 0.30 3.16 -13.88
C PHE A 148 0.75 3.72 -15.23
N GLN A 149 0.44 4.99 -15.52
CA GLN A 149 0.90 5.64 -16.73
C GLN A 149 2.42 5.68 -16.81
N LEU A 150 3.09 6.08 -15.73
CA LEU A 150 4.55 6.10 -15.65
C LEU A 150 5.13 4.70 -15.83
N VAL A 151 4.64 3.71 -15.09
CA VAL A 151 5.12 2.33 -15.18
C VAL A 151 4.96 1.77 -16.59
N LYS A 152 3.82 1.98 -17.23
CA LYS A 152 3.59 1.56 -18.62
C LYS A 152 4.56 2.22 -19.60
N HIS A 153 4.83 3.51 -19.44
CA HIS A 153 5.80 4.23 -20.26
C HIS A 153 7.23 3.68 -20.06
N LEU A 154 7.62 3.41 -18.81
CA LEU A 154 8.92 2.83 -18.50
C LEU A 154 9.08 1.41 -19.08
N ASP A 155 8.07 0.57 -18.97
CA ASP A 155 8.08 -0.80 -19.49
C ASP A 155 8.25 -0.85 -21.01
N GLN A 156 7.66 0.11 -21.72
CA GLN A 156 7.79 0.23 -23.18
C GLN A 156 9.18 0.68 -23.65
N ASN A 157 9.95 1.38 -22.80
CA ASN A 157 11.19 2.05 -23.20
C ASN A 157 12.44 1.53 -22.47
N SER A 158 12.28 0.69 -21.47
CA SER A 158 13.38 0.21 -20.63
C SER A 158 13.25 -1.26 -20.26
N ASN A 159 14.32 -1.83 -19.68
CA ASN A 159 14.25 -3.11 -18.98
C ASN A 159 13.81 -2.84 -17.53
N LEU A 160 12.48 -2.83 -17.33
CA LEU A 160 11.86 -2.37 -16.08
C LEU A 160 11.76 -3.49 -15.04
N LYS A 161 12.10 -3.13 -13.80
CA LYS A 161 11.70 -3.86 -12.59
C LYS A 161 10.98 -2.91 -11.63
N ILE A 162 9.98 -3.41 -10.91
CA ILE A 162 9.16 -2.62 -9.99
C ILE A 162 9.34 -3.12 -8.56
N LEU A 163 9.74 -2.23 -7.67
CA LEU A 163 9.76 -2.45 -6.24
C LEU A 163 8.60 -1.70 -5.59
N ASN A 164 7.58 -2.45 -5.15
CA ASN A 164 6.42 -1.88 -4.50
C ASN A 164 6.69 -1.56 -3.02
N CYS A 165 6.53 -0.31 -2.63
CA CYS A 165 6.69 0.13 -1.25
C CYS A 165 5.36 0.19 -0.54
N PHE A 166 4.99 -0.88 0.15
CA PHE A 166 3.78 -0.93 0.97
C PHE A 166 3.99 -0.24 2.31
N SER A 167 2.91 0.35 2.82
CA SER A 167 2.93 1.09 4.09
C SER A 167 3.13 0.21 5.34
N LYS A 168 2.88 -1.10 5.24
CA LYS A 168 3.02 -2.06 6.34
C LYS A 168 3.76 -3.32 5.91
N GLY A 169 4.55 -3.86 6.84
CA GLY A 169 5.49 -4.96 6.58
C GLY A 169 4.88 -6.27 6.08
N ASN A 170 3.56 -6.47 6.23
CA ASN A 170 2.87 -7.66 5.74
C ASN A 170 1.64 -7.34 4.88
N THR A 171 1.59 -6.15 4.28
CA THR A 171 0.48 -5.77 3.38
C THR A 171 0.37 -6.75 2.22
N LEU A 172 1.48 -7.10 1.59
CA LEU A 172 1.50 -8.04 0.47
C LEU A 172 0.96 -9.41 0.87
N GLY A 173 1.44 -9.98 1.99
CA GLY A 173 0.90 -11.25 2.50
C GLY A 173 -0.59 -11.16 2.87
N ALA A 174 -1.06 -9.95 3.20
CA ALA A 174 -2.48 -9.70 3.39
C ALA A 174 -3.27 -9.82 2.09
N LEU A 175 -2.85 -9.08 1.09
CA LEU A 175 -3.52 -9.01 -0.21
C LEU A 175 -3.55 -10.37 -0.90
N GLN A 176 -2.45 -11.14 -0.81
CA GLN A 176 -2.37 -12.49 -1.36
C GLN A 176 -3.33 -13.50 -0.72
N ASN A 177 -3.80 -13.25 0.52
CA ASN A 177 -4.62 -14.19 1.29
C ASN A 177 -6.04 -13.69 1.57
N LEU A 178 -6.46 -12.57 0.99
CA LEU A 178 -7.82 -12.05 1.10
C LEU A 178 -8.55 -12.26 -0.22
N ASP A 179 -9.64 -13.02 -0.19
CA ASP A 179 -10.46 -13.29 -1.38
C ASP A 179 -11.28 -12.07 -1.82
N ILE A 180 -11.68 -11.23 -0.85
CA ILE A 180 -12.45 -10.01 -1.09
C ILE A 180 -11.83 -8.89 -0.25
N VAL A 181 -11.28 -7.89 -0.92
CA VAL A 181 -10.74 -6.69 -0.27
C VAL A 181 -11.49 -5.48 -0.79
N LYS A 182 -12.19 -4.78 0.11
CA LYS A 182 -12.84 -3.51 -0.18
C LYS A 182 -12.13 -2.36 0.52
N GLY A 183 -12.14 -1.20 -0.11
CA GLY A 183 -11.68 0.04 0.50
C GLY A 183 -12.54 0.42 1.70
N LEU A 184 -11.93 1.11 2.68
CA LEU A 184 -12.68 1.62 3.83
C LEU A 184 -13.83 2.55 3.37
N ASN A 185 -13.60 3.36 2.34
CA ASN A 185 -14.64 4.24 1.80
C ASN A 185 -15.78 3.45 1.15
N GLU A 186 -15.48 2.36 0.45
CA GLU A 186 -16.49 1.45 -0.12
C GLU A 186 -17.30 0.79 0.99
N PHE A 187 -16.62 0.26 2.02
CA PHE A 187 -17.28 -0.28 3.20
C PHE A 187 -18.25 0.73 3.84
N LEU A 188 -17.80 1.97 4.08
CA LEU A 188 -18.61 3.02 4.68
C LEU A 188 -19.77 3.49 3.78
N THR A 189 -19.66 3.29 2.48
CA THR A 189 -20.72 3.65 1.51
C THR A 189 -21.76 2.54 1.38
N GLU A 190 -21.32 1.29 1.49
CA GLU A 190 -22.18 0.11 1.39
C GLU A 190 -22.88 -0.26 2.71
N PHE A 191 -22.42 0.31 3.83
CA PHE A 191 -23.03 0.07 5.12
C PHE A 191 -24.47 0.55 5.13
N ASP A 192 -25.41 -0.36 5.36
CA ASP A 192 -26.84 -0.13 5.38
C ASP A 192 -27.39 -0.43 6.78
N SER A 193 -27.64 0.63 7.56
CA SER A 193 -28.16 0.50 8.92
C SER A 193 -29.58 -0.07 9.01
N SER A 194 -30.29 -0.23 7.87
CA SER A 194 -31.60 -0.90 7.84
C SER A 194 -31.48 -2.43 7.87
N LYS A 195 -30.29 -2.96 7.61
CA LYS A 195 -29.97 -4.39 7.65
C LYS A 195 -29.30 -4.74 8.97
N LYS A 196 -29.32 -6.01 9.31
CA LYS A 196 -28.54 -6.52 10.45
C LYS A 196 -27.06 -6.54 10.10
N ASN A 197 -26.27 -5.86 10.89
CA ASN A 197 -24.84 -5.71 10.68
C ASN A 197 -24.04 -6.22 11.90
N ILE A 198 -23.11 -7.12 11.66
CA ILE A 198 -22.11 -7.51 12.65
C ILE A 198 -20.75 -7.05 12.14
N VAL A 199 -20.05 -6.24 12.93
CA VAL A 199 -18.75 -5.68 12.56
C VAL A 199 -17.64 -6.32 13.41
N PHE A 200 -16.61 -6.83 12.75
CA PHE A 200 -15.40 -7.31 13.40
C PHE A 200 -14.25 -6.34 13.12
N THR A 201 -13.61 -5.86 14.18
CA THR A 201 -12.36 -5.10 14.06
C THR A 201 -11.21 -5.96 14.59
N VAL A 202 -10.13 -6.10 13.81
CA VAL A 202 -9.04 -7.02 14.14
C VAL A 202 -7.69 -6.31 14.08
N GLY A 203 -7.08 -6.09 15.25
CA GLY A 203 -5.77 -5.45 15.40
C GLY A 203 -5.73 -4.05 14.76
N SER A 204 -6.79 -3.27 14.95
CA SER A 204 -6.98 -2.00 14.24
C SER A 204 -7.80 -1.01 15.07
N ASN A 205 -7.37 0.24 15.09
CA ASN A 205 -8.10 1.34 15.73
C ASN A 205 -8.59 2.37 14.68
N PRO A 206 -9.62 2.01 13.88
CA PRO A 206 -10.09 2.86 12.81
C PRO A 206 -10.72 4.19 13.29
N VAL A 207 -11.28 4.22 14.47
CA VAL A 207 -11.85 5.45 15.03
C VAL A 207 -10.79 6.53 15.25
N ASN A 208 -9.55 6.16 15.58
CA ASN A 208 -8.48 7.13 15.80
C ASN A 208 -7.58 7.31 14.56
N ASN A 209 -7.30 6.24 13.83
CA ASN A 209 -6.23 6.22 12.82
C ASN A 209 -6.71 6.53 11.39
N SER A 210 -8.00 6.83 11.19
CA SER A 210 -8.56 7.08 9.86
C SER A 210 -8.93 8.55 9.66
N ILE A 211 -8.78 9.02 8.42
CA ILE A 211 -9.36 10.30 7.97
C ILE A 211 -10.89 10.30 8.01
N TYR A 212 -11.51 9.12 8.02
CA TYR A 212 -12.97 8.92 8.13
C TYR A 212 -13.43 8.64 9.57
N SER A 213 -12.64 8.99 10.58
CA SER A 213 -12.87 8.73 12.00
C SER A 213 -14.31 8.91 12.44
N HIS A 214 -14.91 10.06 12.12
CA HIS A 214 -16.30 10.38 12.49
C HIS A 214 -17.33 9.44 11.83
N LYS A 215 -17.16 9.14 10.53
CA LYS A 215 -18.04 8.20 9.83
C LYS A 215 -17.94 6.80 10.43
N ILE A 216 -16.73 6.34 10.68
CA ILE A 216 -16.47 5.02 11.27
C ILE A 216 -17.11 4.92 12.65
N LYS A 217 -16.94 5.94 13.47
CA LYS A 217 -17.57 5.99 14.79
C LYS A 217 -19.09 5.83 14.70
N ASN A 218 -19.73 6.56 13.80
CA ASN A 218 -21.17 6.46 13.60
C ASN A 218 -21.56 5.08 13.07
N THR A 219 -20.82 4.55 12.10
CA THR A 219 -21.05 3.19 11.55
C THR A 219 -20.98 2.12 12.65
N LEU A 220 -20.02 2.21 13.57
CA LEU A 220 -19.89 1.26 14.68
C LEU A 220 -21.03 1.43 15.69
N ILE A 221 -21.51 2.65 15.94
CA ILE A 221 -22.66 2.90 16.81
C ILE A 221 -23.97 2.39 16.19
N ASP A 222 -24.12 2.49 14.88
CA ASP A 222 -25.30 2.06 14.13
C ASP A 222 -25.29 0.55 13.81
N ALA A 223 -24.18 -0.16 14.05
CA ALA A 223 -24.11 -1.61 13.89
C ALA A 223 -24.86 -2.32 15.02
N ASP A 224 -25.54 -3.44 14.68
CA ASP A 224 -26.28 -4.24 15.69
C ASP A 224 -25.35 -4.93 16.69
N PHE A 225 -24.12 -5.26 16.25
CA PHE A 225 -23.15 -5.92 17.11
C PHE A 225 -21.72 -5.68 16.62
N VAL A 226 -20.84 -5.30 17.56
CA VAL A 226 -19.43 -5.03 17.27
C VAL A 226 -18.53 -5.91 18.12
N VAL A 227 -17.64 -6.63 17.46
CA VAL A 227 -16.62 -7.47 18.11
C VAL A 227 -15.24 -6.95 17.77
N SER A 228 -14.47 -6.57 18.78
CA SER A 228 -13.08 -6.14 18.61
C SER A 228 -12.10 -7.21 19.10
N LEU A 229 -11.11 -7.53 18.27
CA LEU A 229 -9.95 -8.34 18.62
C LEU A 229 -8.73 -7.41 18.64
N ASP A 230 -8.27 -7.03 19.82
CA ASP A 230 -7.16 -6.09 19.93
C ASP A 230 -6.26 -6.38 21.14
N LEU A 231 -5.08 -5.81 21.13
CA LEU A 231 -4.08 -5.94 22.19
C LEU A 231 -4.36 -5.01 23.36
N PHE A 232 -4.80 -3.78 23.05
CA PHE A 232 -5.08 -2.74 24.04
C PHE A 232 -6.49 -2.17 23.84
N LYS A 233 -7.04 -1.65 24.94
CA LYS A 233 -8.24 -0.84 24.87
C LYS A 233 -7.93 0.46 24.13
N ASN A 234 -8.80 0.84 23.21
CA ASN A 234 -8.70 2.04 22.39
C ASN A 234 -10.10 2.54 22.00
N GLU A 235 -10.17 3.65 21.28
CA GLU A 235 -11.43 4.31 20.92
C GLU A 235 -12.38 3.41 20.11
N THR A 236 -11.84 2.48 19.34
CA THR A 236 -12.65 1.49 18.60
C THR A 236 -13.19 0.42 19.54
N THR A 237 -12.35 -0.11 20.43
CA THR A 237 -12.80 -1.14 21.38
C THR A 237 -13.79 -0.62 22.41
N GLU A 238 -13.80 0.68 22.71
CA GLU A 238 -14.80 1.31 23.57
C GLU A 238 -16.22 1.30 22.98
N LEU A 239 -16.34 1.15 21.66
CA LEU A 239 -17.62 1.05 20.96
C LEU A 239 -18.05 -0.42 20.73
N SER A 240 -17.31 -1.38 21.26
CA SER A 240 -17.54 -2.80 20.98
C SER A 240 -18.37 -3.46 22.08
N ASP A 241 -19.29 -4.32 21.68
CA ASP A 241 -20.08 -5.16 22.59
C ASP A 241 -19.23 -6.28 23.21
N ILE A 242 -18.28 -6.80 22.43
CA ILE A 242 -17.33 -7.82 22.90
C ILE A 242 -15.90 -7.43 22.51
N ILE A 243 -15.00 -7.56 23.48
CA ILE A 243 -13.55 -7.39 23.26
C ILE A 243 -12.86 -8.73 23.52
N LEU A 244 -12.17 -9.25 22.52
CA LEU A 244 -11.36 -10.45 22.61
C LEU A 244 -9.88 -10.04 22.62
N PRO A 245 -9.14 -10.29 23.71
CA PRO A 245 -7.74 -9.91 23.79
C PRO A 245 -6.89 -10.74 22.82
N THR A 246 -5.94 -10.09 22.15
CA THR A 246 -4.97 -10.72 21.27
C THR A 246 -3.56 -10.63 21.86
N THR A 247 -2.64 -11.45 21.38
CA THR A 247 -1.23 -11.43 21.75
C THR A 247 -0.44 -10.44 20.89
N THR A 248 0.72 -9.98 21.38
CA THR A 248 1.64 -9.14 20.62
C THR A 248 2.26 -9.90 19.44
N PHE A 249 2.96 -9.17 18.56
CA PHE A 249 3.63 -9.81 17.43
C PHE A 249 4.72 -10.81 17.90
N GLY A 250 5.42 -10.52 18.99
CA GLY A 250 6.46 -11.39 19.55
C GLY A 250 5.94 -12.64 20.26
N GLU A 251 4.64 -12.76 20.44
CA GLU A 251 3.96 -13.90 21.08
C GLU A 251 3.18 -14.76 20.07
N LYS A 252 3.36 -14.49 18.76
CA LYS A 252 2.65 -15.17 17.68
C LYS A 252 3.64 -15.87 16.77
N GLU A 253 3.29 -17.07 16.38
CA GLU A 253 3.88 -17.71 15.21
C GLU A 253 3.13 -17.30 13.96
N GLY A 254 3.84 -17.14 12.85
CA GLY A 254 3.22 -16.79 11.60
C GLY A 254 4.19 -16.45 10.50
N THR A 255 3.66 -15.98 9.38
CA THR A 255 4.46 -15.58 8.23
C THR A 255 4.22 -14.12 7.87
N PHE A 256 5.28 -13.46 7.41
CA PHE A 256 5.26 -12.13 6.85
C PHE A 256 5.80 -12.18 5.44
N THR A 257 5.04 -11.67 4.48
CA THR A 257 5.55 -11.49 3.11
C THR A 257 6.00 -10.03 2.97
N ASN A 258 7.31 -9.85 2.80
CA ASN A 258 7.93 -8.53 2.69
C ASN A 258 7.71 -7.90 1.30
N LEU A 259 8.21 -6.68 1.10
CA LEU A 259 8.09 -5.95 -0.16
C LEU A 259 8.82 -6.61 -1.36
N GLU A 260 9.76 -7.52 -1.10
CA GLU A 260 10.45 -8.33 -2.11
C GLU A 260 9.75 -9.69 -2.36
N MET A 261 8.51 -9.87 -1.92
CA MET A 261 7.73 -11.11 -1.99
C MET A 261 8.33 -12.30 -1.23
N ARG A 262 9.29 -12.07 -0.36
CA ARG A 262 9.86 -13.13 0.47
C ARG A 262 8.96 -13.37 1.67
N THR A 263 8.49 -14.61 1.80
CA THR A 263 7.73 -15.04 2.98
C THR A 263 8.71 -15.49 4.06
N LEU A 264 8.71 -14.77 5.16
CA LEU A 264 9.56 -14.99 6.32
C LEU A 264 8.72 -15.59 7.45
N MET A 265 9.26 -16.62 8.13
CA MET A 265 8.65 -17.21 9.31
C MET A 265 9.01 -16.38 10.55
N GLN A 266 8.03 -16.12 11.37
CA GLN A 266 8.20 -15.60 12.72
C GLN A 266 7.92 -16.75 13.69
N ASN A 267 8.91 -17.11 14.48
CA ASN A 267 8.85 -18.12 15.53
C ASN A 267 8.94 -17.46 16.90
#